data_58966dfe0ef88f5678df2ee6368a5f1b
#
_entry.id   58966dfe0ef88f5678df2ee6368a5f1b
#
_cell.length_a   1.000
_cell.length_b   1.000
_cell.length_c   1.000
_cell.angle_alpha   90.00
_cell.angle_beta   90.00
_cell.angle_gamma   90.00
#
_symmetry.space_group_name_H-M   'P 1'
#
loop_
_entity.id
_entity.type
_entity.pdbx_description
1 polymer ?
#
loop_
_entity_poly.entity_id
_entity_poly.type
_entity_poly.pdbx_seq_one_letter_code
_entity_poly.pdbx_strand_id
1 'polypeptide(L)'
;MIAGRLTMRALVERNQTIGKDGWGNPVAPSFQPVAPLKCFVWSNTSREVVDGDKTAMVEDMRALFTLSADIREDDEISVVTDAKGEAIIPGRLRVEGPVQRKHTHLEAALKRIG
;
A
#
# COMPACT_ATOMS: atom_id res chain seq x y z
N MET A 1 -9.82 20.83 -1.23
CA MET A 1 -9.87 19.55 -1.97
C MET A 1 -8.86 18.57 -1.39
N ILE A 2 -9.25 17.32 -1.30
CA ILE A 2 -8.33 16.30 -0.79
C ILE A 2 -7.05 16.19 -1.62
N ALA A 3 -7.14 16.38 -2.93
CA ALA A 3 -5.99 16.26 -3.82
C ALA A 3 -4.84 17.21 -3.46
N GLY A 4 -5.13 18.37 -2.88
CA GLY A 4 -4.10 19.29 -2.43
C GLY A 4 -3.33 18.82 -1.20
N ARG A 5 -3.86 17.84 -0.48
CA ARG A 5 -3.21 17.23 0.68
C ARG A 5 -2.40 16.00 0.31
N LEU A 6 -2.55 15.51 -0.92
CA LEU A 6 -1.88 14.31 -1.37
C LEU A 6 -0.51 14.67 -1.95
N THR A 7 0.44 14.87 -1.05
CA THR A 7 1.78 15.39 -1.39
C THR A 7 2.77 14.28 -1.71
N MET A 8 2.37 13.03 -1.55
CA MET A 8 3.23 11.87 -1.78
C MET A 8 2.84 11.17 -3.07
N ARG A 9 3.71 10.29 -3.54
CA ARG A 9 3.46 9.45 -4.71
C ARG A 9 3.73 8.00 -4.34
N ALA A 10 2.76 7.13 -4.61
CA ALA A 10 2.91 5.69 -4.42
C ALA A 10 3.26 5.05 -5.76
N LEU A 11 4.40 4.36 -5.82
CA LEU A 11 4.78 3.59 -6.98
C LEU A 11 4.15 2.21 -6.85
N VAL A 12 2.99 2.04 -7.45
CA VAL A 12 2.16 0.85 -7.28
C VAL A 12 2.55 -0.21 -8.31
N GLU A 13 2.61 -1.45 -7.86
CA GLU A 13 2.79 -2.61 -8.71
C GLU A 13 1.64 -3.59 -8.49
N ARG A 14 1.24 -4.23 -9.57
CA ARG A 14 0.12 -5.16 -9.53
C ARG A 14 0.56 -6.51 -10.07
N ASN A 15 0.13 -7.58 -9.42
CA ASN A 15 0.39 -8.91 -9.90
C ASN A 15 -0.43 -9.15 -11.17
N GLN A 16 0.26 -9.34 -12.28
CA GLN A 16 -0.36 -9.59 -13.58
C GLN A 16 -0.52 -11.10 -13.86
N THR A 17 0.04 -11.94 -13.01
CA THR A 17 -0.06 -13.39 -13.17
C THR A 17 -1.36 -13.86 -12.54
N ILE A 18 -2.20 -14.51 -13.32
CA ILE A 18 -3.51 -14.98 -12.87
C ILE A 18 -3.57 -16.49 -13.04
N GLY A 19 -3.89 -17.21 -11.94
CA GLY A 19 -4.23 -18.62 -12.01
C GLY A 19 -3.04 -19.53 -12.15
N LYS A 20 -3.15 -20.49 -13.08
CA LYS A 20 -2.21 -21.58 -13.25
C LYS A 20 -1.68 -21.58 -14.66
N ASP A 21 -0.51 -22.23 -14.86
CA ASP A 21 0.02 -22.41 -16.20
C ASP A 21 -0.79 -23.48 -16.96
N GLY A 22 -0.38 -23.77 -18.20
CA GLY A 22 -1.06 -24.76 -19.04
C GLY A 22 -1.05 -26.18 -18.49
N TRP A 23 -0.21 -26.43 -17.49
CA TRP A 23 -0.09 -27.76 -16.85
C TRP A 23 -0.82 -27.80 -15.51
N GLY A 24 -1.53 -26.73 -15.13
CA GLY A 24 -2.26 -26.67 -13.88
C GLY A 24 -1.42 -26.34 -12.67
N ASN A 25 -0.15 -25.99 -12.84
CA ASN A 25 0.72 -25.61 -11.73
C ASN A 25 0.58 -24.12 -11.42
N PRO A 26 0.71 -23.72 -10.13
CA PRO A 26 0.69 -22.31 -9.79
C PRO A 26 1.82 -21.56 -10.49
N VAL A 27 1.51 -20.38 -11.01
CA VAL A 27 2.51 -19.54 -11.66
C VAL A 27 3.02 -18.54 -10.63
N ALA A 28 4.33 -18.29 -10.63
CA ALA A 28 4.94 -17.33 -9.72
C ALA A 28 4.36 -15.93 -9.95
N PRO A 29 4.16 -15.13 -8.89
CA PRO A 29 3.66 -13.77 -9.04
C PRO A 29 4.58 -12.95 -9.93
N SER A 30 3.97 -12.13 -10.80
CA SER A 30 4.71 -11.21 -11.66
C SER A 30 4.12 -9.82 -11.47
N PHE A 31 4.81 -8.98 -10.72
CA PHE A 31 4.35 -7.63 -10.44
C PHE A 31 4.84 -6.67 -11.52
N GLN A 32 3.92 -5.90 -12.06
CA GLN A 32 4.21 -4.91 -13.08
C GLN A 32 3.81 -3.54 -12.58
N PRO A 33 4.56 -2.48 -12.92
CA PRO A 33 4.23 -1.15 -12.46
C PRO A 33 2.90 -0.66 -13.03
N VAL A 34 2.15 -0.02 -12.15
CA VAL A 34 0.97 0.78 -12.51
C VAL A 34 1.42 2.24 -12.46
N ALA A 35 0.66 3.15 -13.03
CA ALA A 35 1.00 4.56 -12.97
C ALA A 35 1.16 5.02 -11.52
N PRO A 36 2.11 5.92 -11.23
CA PRO A 36 2.24 6.48 -9.89
C PRO A 36 0.95 7.17 -9.45
N LEU A 37 0.57 6.99 -8.20
CA LEU A 37 -0.67 7.54 -7.66
C LEU A 37 -0.37 8.61 -6.62
N LYS A 38 -1.12 9.70 -6.69
CA LYS A 38 -1.08 10.72 -5.63
C LYS A 38 -1.67 10.14 -4.37
N CYS A 39 -0.97 10.32 -3.26
CA CYS A 39 -1.40 9.76 -1.99
C CYS A 39 -0.88 10.55 -0.79
N PHE A 40 -1.39 10.20 0.36
CA PHE A 40 -0.83 10.59 1.64
C PHE A 40 -0.80 9.35 2.51
N VAL A 41 0.39 8.95 2.95
CA VAL A 41 0.57 7.75 3.76
C VAL A 41 1.02 8.16 5.16
N TRP A 42 0.40 7.57 6.18
CA TRP A 42 0.83 7.81 7.55
C TRP A 42 0.88 6.50 8.31
N SER A 43 1.60 6.50 9.41
CA SER A 43 1.76 5.34 10.26
C SER A 43 1.37 5.71 11.67
N ASN A 44 0.47 4.92 12.25
CA ASN A 44 0.20 4.95 13.69
C ASN A 44 0.93 3.78 14.31
N THR A 45 1.91 4.07 15.16
CA THR A 45 2.65 3.03 15.82
C THR A 45 2.17 2.93 17.26
N SER A 46 1.69 1.75 17.64
CA SER A 46 1.28 1.52 19.02
C SER A 46 2.13 0.43 19.64
N ARG A 47 2.26 0.49 20.97
CA ARG A 47 3.02 -0.48 21.73
C ARG A 47 2.04 -1.33 22.52
N GLU A 48 2.11 -2.64 22.32
CA GLU A 48 1.27 -3.57 23.05
C GLU A 48 2.14 -4.42 23.97
N VAL A 49 1.63 -4.69 25.15
CA VAL A 49 2.26 -5.63 26.07
C VAL A 49 1.77 -7.02 25.72
N VAL A 50 2.70 -7.88 25.36
CA VAL A 50 2.41 -9.27 25.01
C VAL A 50 3.14 -10.15 26.01
N ASP A 51 2.43 -11.05 26.66
CA ASP A 51 2.97 -12.05 27.57
C ASP A 51 4.04 -11.52 28.53
N GLY A 52 3.59 -10.87 29.58
CA GLY A 52 4.47 -10.45 30.67
C GLY A 52 5.41 -9.32 30.26
N ASP A 53 6.65 -9.64 30.05
CA ASP A 53 7.68 -8.61 29.87
C ASP A 53 7.90 -8.18 28.44
N LYS A 54 7.27 -8.82 27.47
CA LYS A 54 7.51 -8.51 26.07
C LYS A 54 6.55 -7.44 25.59
N THR A 55 7.10 -6.46 24.88
CA THR A 55 6.29 -5.46 24.18
C THR A 55 6.52 -5.61 22.70
N ALA A 56 5.45 -5.49 21.92
CA ALA A 56 5.52 -5.51 20.47
C ALA A 56 5.15 -4.14 19.94
N MET A 57 5.85 -3.69 18.90
CA MET A 57 5.49 -2.49 18.17
C MET A 57 4.54 -2.90 17.05
N VAL A 58 3.33 -2.38 17.10
CA VAL A 58 2.34 -2.60 16.04
C VAL A 58 2.34 -1.37 15.15
N GLU A 59 2.67 -1.56 13.89
CA GLU A 59 2.65 -0.48 12.91
C GLU A 59 1.37 -0.60 12.09
N ASP A 60 0.50 0.38 12.26
CA ASP A 60 -0.75 0.49 11.50
C ASP A 60 -0.56 1.60 10.47
N MET A 61 -0.40 1.22 9.21
CA MET A 61 -0.20 2.17 8.14
C MET A 61 -1.48 2.31 7.33
N ARG A 62 -1.78 3.54 6.97
CA ARG A 62 -2.92 3.86 6.14
C ARG A 62 -2.54 4.85 5.05
N ALA A 63 -3.30 4.82 3.97
CA ALA A 63 -3.07 5.72 2.86
C ALA A 63 -4.38 6.29 2.35
N LEU A 64 -4.34 7.54 1.95
CA LEU A 64 -5.42 8.21 1.23
C LEU A 64 -5.02 8.35 -0.24
N PHE A 65 -5.98 8.11 -1.13
CA PHE A 65 -5.81 8.28 -2.57
C PHE A 65 -6.96 9.11 -3.12
N THR A 66 -6.81 9.62 -4.34
CA THR A 66 -7.93 10.29 -5.01
C THR A 66 -9.04 9.29 -5.32
N LEU A 67 -10.27 9.77 -5.49
CA LEU A 67 -11.41 8.89 -5.81
C LEU A 67 -11.23 8.13 -7.12
N SER A 68 -10.46 8.68 -8.04
CA SER A 68 -10.22 8.08 -9.35
C SER A 68 -8.98 7.18 -9.38
N ALA A 69 -8.30 7.00 -8.25
CA ALA A 69 -7.07 6.21 -8.20
C ALA A 69 -7.36 4.75 -8.50
N ASP A 70 -6.51 4.14 -9.31
CA ASP A 70 -6.57 2.71 -9.61
C ASP A 70 -5.72 1.96 -8.60
N ILE A 71 -6.28 1.73 -7.43
CA ILE A 71 -5.64 0.98 -6.35
C ILE A 71 -6.58 -0.13 -5.92
N ARG A 72 -6.06 -1.31 -5.74
CA ARG A 72 -6.86 -2.51 -5.43
C ARG A 72 -6.25 -3.29 -4.29
N GLU A 73 -7.09 -4.13 -3.67
CA GLU A 73 -6.65 -5.11 -2.69
C GLU A 73 -5.50 -5.94 -3.28
N ASP A 74 -4.51 -6.24 -2.47
CA ASP A 74 -3.32 -7.01 -2.82
C ASP A 74 -2.34 -6.31 -3.77
N ASP A 75 -2.60 -5.08 -4.20
CA ASP A 75 -1.58 -4.30 -4.87
C ASP A 75 -0.42 -4.04 -3.92
N GLU A 76 0.78 -3.92 -4.47
CA GLU A 76 1.97 -3.60 -3.69
C GLU A 76 2.50 -2.24 -4.08
N ILE A 77 3.07 -1.56 -3.10
CA ILE A 77 3.70 -0.26 -3.30
C ILE A 77 5.19 -0.47 -3.08
N SER A 78 5.97 -0.30 -4.14
CA SER A 78 7.42 -0.54 -4.06
C SER A 78 8.12 0.53 -3.22
N VAL A 79 7.67 1.76 -3.31
CA VAL A 79 8.19 2.87 -2.51
C VAL A 79 7.18 4.01 -2.51
N VAL A 80 7.18 4.79 -1.44
CA VAL A 80 6.43 6.05 -1.37
C VAL A 80 7.42 7.18 -1.43
N THR A 81 7.21 8.08 -2.39
CA THR A 81 8.11 9.21 -2.63
C THR A 81 7.40 10.53 -2.36
N ASP A 82 8.16 11.62 -2.29
CA ASP A 82 7.60 12.96 -2.32
C ASP A 82 7.32 13.37 -3.78
N ALA A 83 6.86 14.60 -3.97
CA ALA A 83 6.54 15.08 -5.30
C ALA A 83 7.77 15.24 -6.21
N LYS A 84 8.97 15.24 -5.62
CA LYS A 84 10.23 15.36 -6.35
C LYS A 84 10.84 14.00 -6.68
N GLY A 85 10.25 12.92 -6.20
CA GLY A 85 10.75 11.58 -6.46
C GLY A 85 11.67 11.02 -5.39
N GLU A 86 11.89 11.72 -4.29
CA GLU A 86 12.71 11.22 -3.20
C GLU A 86 11.91 10.28 -2.31
N ALA A 87 12.50 9.13 -1.98
CA ALA A 87 11.84 8.14 -1.13
C ALA A 87 11.64 8.69 0.28
N ILE A 88 10.39 8.67 0.75
CA ILE A 88 10.07 9.10 2.11
C ILE A 88 9.71 7.93 3.01
N ILE A 89 9.11 6.90 2.44
CA ILE A 89 8.81 5.67 3.19
C ILE A 89 9.49 4.54 2.43
N PRO A 90 10.63 4.07 2.92
CA PRO A 90 11.33 2.97 2.27
C PRO A 90 10.66 1.65 2.59
N GLY A 91 10.91 0.68 1.74
CA GLY A 91 10.37 -0.66 1.91
C GLY A 91 9.09 -0.86 1.13
N ARG A 92 8.77 -2.12 0.95
CA ARG A 92 7.62 -2.52 0.16
C ARG A 92 6.39 -2.66 1.05
N LEU A 93 5.27 -2.14 0.59
CA LEU A 93 3.99 -2.18 1.31
C LEU A 93 2.98 -2.95 0.46
N ARG A 94 2.02 -3.58 1.11
CA ARG A 94 0.91 -4.25 0.43
C ARG A 94 -0.42 -3.68 0.93
N VAL A 95 -1.37 -3.52 0.01
CA VAL A 95 -2.73 -3.13 0.35
C VAL A 95 -3.42 -4.32 1.02
N GLU A 96 -3.84 -4.14 2.27
CA GLU A 96 -4.51 -5.17 3.06
C GLU A 96 -6.01 -4.94 3.06
N GLY A 97 -6.75 -5.94 2.62
CA GLY A 97 -8.19 -5.85 2.58
C GLY A 97 -8.72 -4.91 1.50
N PRO A 98 -10.04 -4.73 1.46
CA PRO A 98 -10.65 -3.91 0.41
C PRO A 98 -10.33 -2.43 0.59
N VAL A 99 -10.12 -1.75 -0.53
CA VAL A 99 -9.98 -0.30 -0.54
C VAL A 99 -11.35 0.31 -0.26
N GLN A 100 -11.40 1.21 0.71
CA GLN A 100 -12.66 1.82 1.13
C GLN A 100 -12.89 3.14 0.41
N ARG A 101 -14.07 3.30 -0.15
CA ARG A 101 -14.47 4.54 -0.78
C ARG A 101 -15.13 5.44 0.26
N LYS A 102 -14.50 6.57 0.52
CA LYS A 102 -15.04 7.62 1.38
C LYS A 102 -15.68 8.69 0.52
N HIS A 103 -16.18 9.74 1.16
CA HIS A 103 -16.88 10.80 0.42
C HIS A 103 -15.97 11.57 -0.54
N THR A 104 -14.75 11.86 -0.13
CA THR A 104 -13.82 12.70 -0.89
C THR A 104 -12.55 11.98 -1.32
N HIS A 105 -12.35 10.72 -0.92
CA HIS A 105 -11.11 9.99 -1.16
C HIS A 105 -11.32 8.50 -1.03
N LEU A 106 -10.29 7.73 -1.44
CA LEU A 106 -10.20 6.32 -1.12
C LEU A 106 -9.24 6.15 0.06
N GLU A 107 -9.50 5.18 0.89
CA GLU A 107 -8.64 4.86 2.03
C GLU A 107 -8.27 3.38 2.01
N ALA A 108 -7.01 3.09 2.23
CA ALA A 108 -6.50 1.72 2.23
C ALA A 108 -5.64 1.48 3.46
N ALA A 109 -5.75 0.28 4.02
CA ALA A 109 -4.82 -0.18 5.04
C ALA A 109 -3.60 -0.77 4.33
N LEU A 110 -2.42 -0.52 4.87
CA LEU A 110 -1.16 -1.00 4.30
C LEU A 110 -0.39 -1.82 5.32
N LYS A 111 0.34 -2.80 4.82
CA LYS A 111 1.21 -3.62 5.63
C LYS A 111 2.61 -3.64 5.02
N ARG A 112 3.62 -3.46 5.85
CA ARG A 112 5.01 -3.53 5.39
C ARG A 112 5.38 -4.99 5.16
N ILE A 113 5.91 -5.29 3.99
CA ILE A 113 6.27 -6.66 3.60
C ILE A 113 7.72 -6.81 3.16
N GLY A 114 8.44 -5.72 3.08
CA GLY A 114 9.82 -5.80 2.65
C GLY A 114 10.68 -4.69 3.14
#